data_5efd4ac3c96161d043746239da190d93
#
_entry.id   5efd4ac3c96161d043746239da190d93
#
_cell.length_a   1.000
_cell.length_b   1.000
_cell.length_c   1.000
_cell.angle_alpha   90.00
_cell.angle_beta   90.00
_cell.angle_gamma   90.00
#
_symmetry.space_group_name_H-M   'P 1'
#
loop_
_entity.id
_entity.type
_entity.pdbx_description
1 polymer ?
#
loop_
_entity_poly.entity_id
_entity_poly.type
_entity_poly.pdbx_seq_one_letter_code
_entity_poly.pdbx_strand_id
1 'polypeptide(L)'
;MSLSAATAAMAASPRTMPIARRGVPTASRGPASRGGRARFAVDPAASATAATARDARTPADFDALWRWLDANGVDVSKTRVELVDASVGGRGWGLVAAKDIAAGDAALVVPESLWMTPATAAASAVGPFVADQPAWVQLATQLLHEKARGDESRWSAYIKTLPELLDAPLFWSADELAALAGSQLLQNAAGYDAYVRGMYARLKAEVFDADQTGVFPAASFGEDAFLWAFGVLRSRCLPPRAEGDDVALVPGLDMANHSGLVKSTWTLNGGGLGSVFGGAGSGPSMLFRADERLAAGAECLVNYGPAKTDSQFALDFGFADAFCQRPGYVLGPIEIPETDENAFDKQDVLEVAGLLRAPAFTIRAFEDPPFELRVFARLLNLKGEDAFLLEAIFRAEAWGLISEPVSETNEREACQTMIAGCEGALAAYPSRVDEDRAVAEDAAAPPRARLAARVAMGEKQALAEAMGYFANVERRLDQMEYYQERRLRSLNLLDRDGNSTYDPFDDTMA
;
A
#
# COMPACT_ATOMS: atom_id res chain seq x y z
N MET A 1 1.15 -18.41 -16.12
CA MET A 1 1.17 -17.36 -15.07
C MET A 1 0.07 -17.70 -14.09
N SER A 2 0.40 -18.10 -12.89
CA SER A 2 -0.56 -18.69 -11.96
C SER A 2 -1.41 -17.63 -11.27
N LEU A 3 -2.68 -17.97 -11.02
CA LEU A 3 -3.69 -17.20 -10.25
C LEU A 3 -3.21 -16.75 -8.84
N SER A 4 -2.09 -17.27 -8.37
CA SER A 4 -1.46 -16.97 -7.09
C SER A 4 -0.97 -15.53 -6.95
N ALA A 5 -0.52 -14.88 -8.04
CA ALA A 5 0.06 -13.52 -7.96
C ALA A 5 -0.98 -12.43 -7.71
N ALA A 6 -2.19 -12.58 -8.26
CA ALA A 6 -3.28 -11.60 -8.05
C ALA A 6 -3.84 -11.67 -6.62
N THR A 7 -3.89 -12.87 -6.04
CA THR A 7 -4.35 -13.07 -4.65
C THR A 7 -3.33 -12.53 -3.64
N ALA A 8 -2.02 -12.67 -3.94
CA ALA A 8 -0.95 -12.11 -3.10
C ALA A 8 -0.93 -10.56 -3.12
N ALA A 9 -1.28 -9.92 -4.24
CA ALA A 9 -1.37 -8.46 -4.32
C ALA A 9 -2.52 -7.88 -3.48
N MET A 10 -3.55 -8.65 -3.17
CA MET A 10 -4.65 -8.23 -2.29
C MET A 10 -4.34 -8.43 -0.80
N ALA A 11 -3.44 -9.36 -0.45
CA ALA A 11 -3.07 -9.68 0.93
C ALA A 11 -1.84 -8.91 1.45
N ALA A 12 -1.08 -8.24 0.59
CA ALA A 12 0.15 -7.55 0.98
C ALA A 12 -0.09 -6.12 1.46
N SER A 13 -0.72 -5.97 2.62
CA SER A 13 -0.33 -4.89 3.53
C SER A 13 0.95 -5.34 4.24
N PRO A 14 2.04 -4.55 4.29
CA PRO A 14 3.25 -4.96 4.97
C PRO A 14 2.96 -5.14 6.47
N ARG A 15 3.06 -6.39 6.93
CA ARG A 15 3.01 -6.71 8.35
C ARG A 15 4.28 -6.15 9.01
N THR A 16 4.16 -5.09 9.75
CA THR A 16 5.18 -4.69 10.72
C THR A 16 5.06 -5.58 11.95
N MET A 17 5.93 -6.58 12.07
CA MET A 17 6.10 -7.30 13.33
C MET A 17 6.85 -6.43 14.36
N PRO A 18 6.48 -6.46 15.64
CA PRO A 18 7.23 -5.79 16.69
C PRO A 18 8.52 -6.57 16.98
N ILE A 19 9.65 -6.04 16.53
CA ILE A 19 10.98 -6.54 16.93
C ILE A 19 11.25 -6.07 18.36
N ALA A 20 11.48 -7.02 19.25
CA ALA A 20 11.91 -6.76 20.62
C ALA A 20 13.25 -5.97 20.60
N ARG A 21 13.22 -4.73 21.09
CA ARG A 21 14.38 -3.86 21.20
C ARG A 21 15.34 -4.42 22.24
N ARG A 22 16.47 -5.00 21.79
CA ARG A 22 17.71 -5.00 22.57
C ARG A 22 18.53 -3.79 22.11
N GLY A 23 18.90 -2.94 23.04
CA GLY A 23 19.60 -1.69 22.78
C GLY A 23 20.97 -1.89 22.14
N VAL A 24 21.23 -1.12 21.08
CA VAL A 24 22.53 -0.95 20.45
C VAL A 24 22.99 0.49 20.69
N PRO A 25 24.29 0.74 20.98
CA PRO A 25 24.78 2.06 21.34
C PRO A 25 24.77 3.01 20.15
N THR A 26 24.41 4.26 20.43
CA THR A 26 24.37 5.38 19.47
C THR A 26 25.76 5.76 18.98
N ALA A 27 26.00 5.56 17.68
CA ALA A 27 27.14 6.20 16.98
C ALA A 27 26.75 7.62 16.54
N SER A 28 27.65 8.56 16.76
CA SER A 28 27.50 9.98 16.51
C SER A 28 27.35 10.30 15.00
N ARG A 29 26.29 11.04 14.67
CA ARG A 29 26.05 11.57 13.33
C ARG A 29 27.03 12.69 12.99
N GLY A 30 27.81 12.52 11.89
CA GLY A 30 28.44 13.60 11.16
C GLY A 30 27.42 14.42 10.36
N PRO A 31 27.71 15.68 9.97
CA PRO A 31 26.72 16.55 9.35
C PRO A 31 26.42 16.11 7.91
N ALA A 32 25.16 15.74 7.68
CA ALA A 32 24.64 15.46 6.33
C ALA A 32 24.59 16.75 5.51
N SER A 33 25.19 16.73 4.32
CA SER A 33 25.05 17.77 3.31
C SER A 33 23.59 17.90 2.89
N ARG A 34 23.01 19.08 3.04
CA ARG A 34 21.67 19.41 2.56
C ARG A 34 21.68 19.47 1.01
N GLY A 35 21.39 18.33 0.35
CA GLY A 35 20.95 18.32 -1.03
C GLY A 35 19.59 18.96 -1.13
N GLY A 36 19.48 20.05 -1.92
CA GLY A 36 18.22 20.75 -2.10
C GLY A 36 17.16 19.83 -2.71
N ARG A 37 16.04 19.63 -2.00
CA ARG A 37 14.84 19.00 -2.54
C ARG A 37 14.33 19.87 -3.69
N ALA A 38 14.44 19.40 -4.92
CA ALA A 38 13.70 19.97 -6.03
C ALA A 38 12.20 19.66 -5.79
N ARG A 39 11.47 20.63 -5.25
CA ARG A 39 10.01 20.58 -5.17
C ARG A 39 9.47 20.86 -6.57
N PHE A 40 8.88 19.87 -7.19
CA PHE A 40 8.08 20.06 -8.39
C PHE A 40 6.84 20.87 -8.00
N ALA A 41 6.78 22.11 -8.46
CA ALA A 41 5.57 22.92 -8.30
C ALA A 41 4.51 22.38 -9.27
N VAL A 42 3.46 21.80 -8.73
CA VAL A 42 2.29 21.33 -9.48
C VAL A 42 1.17 22.31 -9.24
N ASP A 43 0.55 22.78 -10.31
CA ASP A 43 -0.68 23.56 -10.21
C ASP A 43 -1.86 22.62 -9.89
N PRO A 44 -2.40 22.64 -8.68
CA PRO A 44 -3.49 21.74 -8.27
C PRO A 44 -4.83 22.08 -8.96
N ALA A 45 -4.99 23.28 -9.51
CA ALA A 45 -6.26 23.76 -10.06
C ALA A 45 -6.72 23.01 -11.31
N ALA A 46 -5.77 22.56 -12.17
CA ALA A 46 -6.13 21.92 -13.44
C ALA A 46 -6.70 20.50 -13.29
N SER A 47 -6.39 19.80 -12.20
CA SER A 47 -6.87 18.42 -11.96
C SER A 47 -8.30 18.38 -11.42
N ALA A 48 -8.69 19.34 -10.61
CA ALA A 48 -10.01 19.37 -9.95
C ALA A 48 -11.14 19.81 -10.89
N THR A 49 -10.87 20.71 -11.85
CA THR A 49 -11.91 21.24 -12.74
C THR A 49 -12.49 20.18 -13.68
N ALA A 50 -11.71 19.17 -14.06
CA ALA A 50 -12.17 18.08 -14.92
C ALA A 50 -12.97 17.01 -14.14
N ALA A 51 -12.65 16.80 -12.87
CA ALA A 51 -13.36 15.84 -11.99
C ALA A 51 -14.73 16.39 -11.55
N THR A 52 -14.82 17.68 -11.23
CA THR A 52 -16.08 18.33 -10.77
C THR A 52 -17.14 18.44 -11.85
N ALA A 53 -16.75 18.55 -13.13
CA ALA A 53 -17.73 18.61 -14.25
C ALA A 53 -18.46 17.27 -14.49
N ARG A 54 -18.03 16.16 -13.85
CA ARG A 54 -18.61 14.82 -14.00
C ARG A 54 -19.28 14.28 -12.75
N ASP A 55 -19.20 15.02 -11.64
CA ASP A 55 -19.75 14.59 -10.35
C ASP A 55 -21.22 15.02 -10.25
N ALA A 56 -22.13 14.06 -10.28
CA ALA A 56 -23.57 14.30 -10.18
C ALA A 56 -24.05 14.54 -8.75
N ARG A 57 -23.20 14.32 -7.74
CA ARG A 57 -23.55 14.48 -6.32
C ARG A 57 -23.78 15.96 -5.98
N THR A 58 -24.74 16.21 -5.13
CA THR A 58 -25.17 17.56 -4.74
C THR A 58 -24.99 17.79 -3.23
N PRO A 59 -24.93 19.04 -2.76
CA PRO A 59 -24.94 19.32 -1.33
C PRO A 59 -26.10 18.65 -0.59
N ALA A 60 -27.28 18.53 -1.24
CA ALA A 60 -28.46 17.91 -0.64
C ALA A 60 -28.27 16.40 -0.33
N ASP A 61 -27.45 15.70 -1.11
CA ASP A 61 -27.14 14.29 -0.88
C ASP A 61 -26.30 14.14 0.39
N PHE A 62 -25.32 15.02 0.59
CA PHE A 62 -24.49 15.00 1.80
C PHE A 62 -25.26 15.49 3.03
N ASP A 63 -26.14 16.48 2.89
CA ASP A 63 -27.05 16.89 3.96
C ASP A 63 -28.00 15.76 4.37
N ALA A 64 -28.43 14.92 3.42
CA ALA A 64 -29.22 13.73 3.71
C ALA A 64 -28.43 12.67 4.48
N LEU A 65 -27.15 12.45 4.10
CA LEU A 65 -26.25 11.57 4.83
C LEU A 65 -26.03 12.07 6.26
N TRP A 66 -25.76 13.37 6.46
CA TRP A 66 -25.53 13.93 7.80
C TRP A 66 -26.76 13.84 8.69
N ARG A 67 -27.96 14.10 8.15
CA ARG A 67 -29.24 13.90 8.88
C ARG A 67 -29.46 12.43 9.22
N TRP A 68 -29.08 11.51 8.33
CA TRP A 68 -29.19 10.08 8.61
C TRP A 68 -28.23 9.63 9.71
N LEU A 69 -26.98 10.13 9.71
CA LEU A 69 -26.00 9.85 10.77
C LEU A 69 -26.49 10.37 12.12
N ASP A 70 -26.97 11.62 12.18
CA ASP A 70 -27.54 12.24 13.40
C ASP A 70 -28.74 11.46 13.95
N ALA A 71 -29.68 11.07 13.09
CA ALA A 71 -30.84 10.26 13.45
C ALA A 71 -30.46 8.87 13.98
N ASN A 72 -29.26 8.38 13.67
CA ASN A 72 -28.70 7.13 14.18
C ASN A 72 -27.69 7.32 15.33
N GLY A 73 -27.68 8.50 15.95
CA GLY A 73 -26.94 8.78 17.18
C GLY A 73 -25.49 9.16 17.02
N VAL A 74 -25.08 9.53 15.81
CA VAL A 74 -23.71 10.08 15.52
C VAL A 74 -23.70 11.57 15.84
N ASP A 75 -22.74 12.05 16.64
CA ASP A 75 -22.52 13.49 16.81
C ASP A 75 -21.89 14.08 15.54
N VAL A 76 -22.72 14.67 14.69
CA VAL A 76 -22.32 15.33 13.45
C VAL A 76 -22.00 16.81 13.62
N SER A 77 -22.09 17.36 14.84
CA SER A 77 -21.98 18.80 15.11
C SER A 77 -20.60 19.40 14.83
N LYS A 78 -19.58 18.56 14.72
CA LYS A 78 -18.18 18.99 14.54
C LYS A 78 -17.76 19.04 13.08
N THR A 79 -18.47 18.33 12.19
CA THR A 79 -18.05 18.14 10.80
C THR A 79 -19.22 18.32 9.84
N ARG A 80 -18.91 18.60 8.58
CA ARG A 80 -19.82 18.60 7.45
C ARG A 80 -19.07 18.23 6.17
N VAL A 81 -19.76 17.93 5.08
CA VAL A 81 -19.15 17.70 3.78
C VAL A 81 -19.37 18.91 2.90
N GLU A 82 -18.30 19.40 2.30
CA GLU A 82 -18.32 20.51 1.35
C GLU A 82 -17.52 20.17 0.11
N LEU A 83 -17.77 20.89 -0.96
CA LEU A 83 -16.90 20.89 -2.14
C LEU A 83 -15.67 21.72 -1.81
N VAL A 84 -14.54 21.07 -1.64
CA VAL A 84 -13.28 21.73 -1.29
C VAL A 84 -12.59 22.22 -2.54
N ASP A 85 -12.15 23.48 -2.52
CA ASP A 85 -11.46 24.12 -3.63
C ASP A 85 -10.10 23.44 -3.88
N ALA A 86 -9.86 23.07 -5.12
CA ALA A 86 -8.60 22.47 -5.56
C ALA A 86 -7.37 23.36 -5.33
N SER A 87 -7.53 24.69 -5.28
CA SER A 87 -6.44 25.63 -5.02
C SER A 87 -5.85 25.51 -3.61
N VAL A 88 -6.60 24.97 -2.65
CA VAL A 88 -6.16 24.65 -1.28
C VAL A 88 -5.81 23.18 -1.10
N GLY A 89 -5.63 22.43 -2.19
CA GLY A 89 -5.30 21.00 -2.14
C GLY A 89 -6.50 20.08 -2.07
N GLY A 90 -7.70 20.62 -2.12
CA GLY A 90 -8.95 19.86 -2.13
C GLY A 90 -9.16 19.07 -3.41
N ARG A 91 -9.92 17.97 -3.29
CA ARG A 91 -10.15 17.03 -4.39
C ARG A 91 -11.62 16.68 -4.57
N GLY A 92 -12.46 17.71 -4.66
CA GLY A 92 -13.90 17.58 -4.73
C GLY A 92 -14.55 17.55 -3.35
N TRP A 93 -15.53 16.69 -3.14
CA TRP A 93 -16.23 16.59 -1.86
C TRP A 93 -15.32 16.08 -0.76
N GLY A 94 -15.22 16.83 0.36
CA GLY A 94 -14.35 16.52 1.48
C GLY A 94 -15.01 16.78 2.83
N LEU A 95 -14.51 16.11 3.85
CA LEU A 95 -14.93 16.33 5.23
C LEU A 95 -14.29 17.62 5.76
N VAL A 96 -15.11 18.54 6.28
CA VAL A 96 -14.66 19.86 6.75
C VAL A 96 -15.09 20.06 8.21
N ALA A 97 -14.25 20.70 9.00
CA ALA A 97 -14.56 21.08 10.37
C ALA A 97 -15.67 22.15 10.39
N ALA A 98 -16.81 21.85 11.00
CA ALA A 98 -17.91 22.78 11.17
C ALA A 98 -17.66 23.80 12.29
N LYS A 99 -16.80 23.45 13.24
CA LYS A 99 -16.32 24.30 14.36
C LYS A 99 -14.88 23.93 14.68
N ASP A 100 -14.21 24.74 15.50
CA ASP A 100 -12.85 24.44 15.97
C ASP A 100 -12.79 23.05 16.63
N ILE A 101 -11.82 22.25 16.24
CA ILE A 101 -11.55 20.91 16.79
C ILE A 101 -10.15 20.93 17.40
N ALA A 102 -10.01 20.59 18.67
CA ALA A 102 -8.71 20.57 19.33
C ALA A 102 -7.87 19.35 18.86
N ALA A 103 -6.54 19.49 18.95
CA ALA A 103 -5.65 18.35 18.72
C ALA A 103 -5.98 17.21 19.70
N GLY A 104 -6.04 16.00 19.16
CA GLY A 104 -6.41 14.79 19.92
C GLY A 104 -7.91 14.55 20.06
N ASP A 105 -8.77 15.53 19.71
CA ASP A 105 -10.22 15.34 19.74
C ASP A 105 -10.71 14.46 18.59
N ALA A 106 -11.76 13.67 18.86
CA ALA A 106 -12.51 12.98 17.82
C ALA A 106 -13.39 13.99 17.07
N ALA A 107 -13.20 14.08 15.75
CA ALA A 107 -13.99 14.93 14.88
C ALA A 107 -15.31 14.25 14.47
N LEU A 108 -15.26 12.95 14.18
CA LEU A 108 -16.43 12.13 13.85
C LEU A 108 -16.22 10.73 14.42
N VAL A 109 -17.26 10.15 15.01
CA VAL A 109 -17.28 8.79 15.56
C VAL A 109 -18.47 8.05 15.00
N VAL A 110 -18.23 6.94 14.27
CA VAL A 110 -19.30 6.16 13.63
C VAL A 110 -19.36 4.77 14.24
N PRO A 111 -20.49 4.38 14.87
CA PRO A 111 -20.64 3.06 15.48
C PRO A 111 -20.72 1.95 14.42
N GLU A 112 -20.25 0.76 14.77
CA GLU A 112 -20.21 -0.43 13.89
C GLU A 112 -21.58 -0.77 13.31
N SER A 113 -22.66 -0.49 14.05
CA SER A 113 -24.04 -0.74 13.60
C SER A 113 -24.43 -0.04 12.31
N LEU A 114 -23.68 1.00 11.90
CA LEU A 114 -23.91 1.76 10.66
C LEU A 114 -23.01 1.33 9.50
N TRP A 115 -22.00 0.49 9.76
CA TRP A 115 -21.07 0.07 8.71
C TRP A 115 -21.71 -0.95 7.77
N MET A 116 -21.16 -1.02 6.56
CA MET A 116 -21.35 -2.16 5.68
C MET A 116 -20.10 -3.04 5.76
N THR A 117 -20.26 -4.29 6.13
CA THR A 117 -19.17 -5.24 6.38
C THR A 117 -19.54 -6.62 5.83
N PRO A 118 -18.58 -7.56 5.70
CA PRO A 118 -18.91 -8.96 5.36
C PRO A 118 -19.94 -9.58 6.33
N ALA A 119 -19.90 -9.20 7.62
CA ALA A 119 -20.90 -9.68 8.59
C ALA A 119 -22.32 -9.15 8.29
N THR A 120 -22.45 -7.88 7.88
CA THR A 120 -23.76 -7.36 7.43
C THR A 120 -24.19 -7.97 6.11
N ALA A 121 -23.25 -8.31 5.22
CA ALA A 121 -23.55 -9.05 3.99
C ALA A 121 -24.08 -10.44 4.29
N ALA A 122 -23.42 -11.18 5.18
CA ALA A 122 -23.86 -12.52 5.62
C ALA A 122 -25.24 -12.50 6.26
N ALA A 123 -25.61 -11.44 6.99
CA ALA A 123 -26.92 -11.27 7.61
C ALA A 123 -28.02 -10.77 6.65
N SER A 124 -27.67 -10.41 5.42
CA SER A 124 -28.60 -9.86 4.41
C SER A 124 -29.14 -10.93 3.47
N ALA A 125 -30.03 -10.52 2.54
CA ALA A 125 -30.58 -11.41 1.51
C ALA A 125 -29.52 -12.04 0.60
N VAL A 126 -28.37 -11.40 0.41
CA VAL A 126 -27.27 -11.94 -0.42
C VAL A 126 -26.43 -12.98 0.32
N GLY A 127 -26.44 -12.98 1.66
CA GLY A 127 -25.59 -13.81 2.52
C GLY A 127 -25.54 -15.30 2.13
N PRO A 128 -26.70 -15.99 2.00
CA PRO A 128 -26.71 -17.40 1.65
C PRO A 128 -26.04 -17.75 0.33
N PHE A 129 -25.91 -16.80 -0.59
CA PHE A 129 -25.38 -17.02 -1.93
C PHE A 129 -23.86 -16.74 -2.03
N VAL A 130 -23.31 -15.96 -1.12
CA VAL A 130 -21.92 -15.47 -1.16
C VAL A 130 -21.11 -15.81 0.09
N ALA A 131 -21.60 -16.69 0.95
CA ALA A 131 -20.97 -17.04 2.23
C ALA A 131 -19.52 -17.57 2.06
N ASP A 132 -19.27 -18.36 1.02
CA ASP A 132 -17.97 -18.96 0.73
C ASP A 132 -17.07 -18.06 -0.14
N GLN A 133 -17.52 -16.85 -0.48
CA GLN A 133 -16.77 -15.91 -1.30
C GLN A 133 -15.83 -15.05 -0.43
N PRO A 134 -14.74 -14.50 -1.04
CA PRO A 134 -13.88 -13.55 -0.34
C PRO A 134 -14.65 -12.38 0.28
N ALA A 135 -14.19 -11.84 1.39
CA ALA A 135 -14.83 -10.75 2.15
C ALA A 135 -15.24 -9.56 1.27
N TRP A 136 -14.37 -9.15 0.35
CA TRP A 136 -14.67 -8.04 -0.57
C TRP A 136 -15.81 -8.36 -1.55
N VAL A 137 -15.93 -9.63 -2.00
CA VAL A 137 -17.03 -10.08 -2.89
C VAL A 137 -18.35 -10.02 -2.14
N GLN A 138 -18.38 -10.49 -0.90
CA GLN A 138 -19.56 -10.43 -0.05
C GLN A 138 -20.03 -8.98 0.09
N LEU A 139 -19.10 -8.06 0.39
CA LEU A 139 -19.40 -6.64 0.57
C LEU A 139 -19.78 -5.95 -0.74
N ALA A 140 -19.11 -6.25 -1.87
CA ALA A 140 -19.46 -5.73 -3.18
C ALA A 140 -20.88 -6.15 -3.59
N THR A 141 -21.22 -7.42 -3.37
CA THR A 141 -22.54 -7.97 -3.68
C THR A 141 -23.62 -7.32 -2.81
N GLN A 142 -23.35 -7.12 -1.52
CA GLN A 142 -24.26 -6.37 -0.63
C GLN A 142 -24.45 -4.93 -1.09
N LEU A 143 -23.36 -4.22 -1.44
CA LEU A 143 -23.42 -2.83 -1.91
C LEU A 143 -24.33 -2.71 -3.14
N LEU A 144 -24.18 -3.61 -4.11
CA LEU A 144 -25.02 -3.64 -5.32
C LEU A 144 -26.49 -3.95 -4.99
N HIS A 145 -26.72 -4.89 -4.08
CA HIS A 145 -28.08 -5.24 -3.65
C HIS A 145 -28.76 -4.04 -2.97
N GLU A 146 -28.06 -3.39 -2.03
CA GLU A 146 -28.60 -2.22 -1.33
C GLU A 146 -28.77 -1.01 -2.28
N LYS A 147 -27.89 -0.86 -3.27
CA LYS A 147 -28.05 0.16 -4.33
C LYS A 147 -29.29 -0.13 -5.19
N ALA A 148 -29.54 -1.39 -5.53
CA ALA A 148 -30.73 -1.80 -6.29
C ALA A 148 -32.04 -1.55 -5.56
N ARG A 149 -32.04 -1.61 -4.21
CA ARG A 149 -33.19 -1.29 -3.36
C ARG A 149 -33.55 0.20 -3.30
N GLY A 150 -32.62 1.06 -3.70
CA GLY A 150 -32.84 2.51 -3.70
C GLY A 150 -33.23 3.06 -2.33
N ASP A 151 -34.37 3.73 -2.25
CA ASP A 151 -34.85 4.38 -1.01
C ASP A 151 -35.30 3.39 0.08
N GLU A 152 -35.51 2.12 -0.26
CA GLU A 152 -35.81 1.05 0.71
C GLU A 152 -34.56 0.57 1.46
N SER A 153 -33.37 0.90 0.96
CA SER A 153 -32.13 0.57 1.64
C SER A 153 -31.94 1.42 2.89
N ARG A 154 -31.55 0.79 3.98
CA ARG A 154 -31.17 1.54 5.20
C ARG A 154 -29.94 2.44 4.98
N TRP A 155 -29.09 2.14 3.99
CA TRP A 155 -27.92 2.91 3.61
C TRP A 155 -28.17 3.84 2.41
N SER A 156 -29.42 4.04 1.99
CA SER A 156 -29.77 4.86 0.80
C SER A 156 -29.07 6.22 0.83
N ALA A 157 -29.13 6.91 1.98
CA ALA A 157 -28.51 8.23 2.13
C ALA A 157 -26.98 8.19 1.93
N TYR A 158 -26.32 7.11 2.35
CA TYR A 158 -24.88 6.90 2.14
C TYR A 158 -24.56 6.53 0.69
N ILE A 159 -25.28 5.58 0.12
CA ILE A 159 -25.02 5.07 -1.23
C ILE A 159 -25.14 6.20 -2.28
N LYS A 160 -26.05 7.14 -2.10
CA LYS A 160 -26.22 8.33 -2.95
C LYS A 160 -25.00 9.26 -2.92
N THR A 161 -24.16 9.21 -1.87
CA THR A 161 -22.94 9.99 -1.78
C THR A 161 -21.71 9.30 -2.35
N LEU A 162 -21.82 8.03 -2.79
CA LEU A 162 -20.74 7.35 -3.47
C LEU A 162 -20.55 7.87 -4.90
N PRO A 163 -19.30 8.01 -5.39
CA PRO A 163 -19.05 8.52 -6.74
C PRO A 163 -19.55 7.52 -7.80
N GLU A 164 -20.24 8.03 -8.81
CA GLU A 164 -20.64 7.20 -9.95
C GLU A 164 -19.47 6.87 -10.88
N LEU A 165 -18.55 7.82 -11.03
CA LEU A 165 -17.35 7.67 -11.84
C LEU A 165 -16.11 7.61 -10.92
N LEU A 166 -15.22 6.69 -11.21
CA LEU A 166 -13.98 6.48 -10.49
C LEU A 166 -12.80 6.77 -11.42
N ASP A 167 -11.73 7.37 -10.89
CA ASP A 167 -10.57 7.79 -11.67
C ASP A 167 -9.42 6.77 -11.64
N ALA A 168 -9.56 5.65 -10.92
CA ALA A 168 -8.55 4.58 -10.90
C ALA A 168 -8.33 3.98 -12.31
N PRO A 169 -7.10 3.50 -12.63
CA PRO A 169 -6.76 2.95 -13.96
C PRO A 169 -7.66 1.82 -14.43
N LEU A 170 -8.31 1.10 -13.53
CA LEU A 170 -9.33 0.09 -13.87
C LEU A 170 -10.46 0.65 -14.76
N PHE A 171 -10.71 1.97 -14.72
CA PHE A 171 -11.78 2.67 -15.44
C PHE A 171 -11.25 3.55 -16.59
N TRP A 172 -9.96 3.38 -16.95
CA TRP A 172 -9.37 4.13 -18.06
C TRP A 172 -9.66 3.46 -19.40
N SER A 173 -9.76 4.26 -20.44
CA SER A 173 -9.83 3.76 -21.81
C SER A 173 -8.50 3.13 -22.23
N ALA A 174 -8.52 2.35 -23.31
CA ALA A 174 -7.30 1.72 -23.86
C ALA A 174 -6.23 2.76 -24.22
N ASP A 175 -6.63 3.92 -24.76
CA ASP A 175 -5.70 5.01 -25.11
C ASP A 175 -5.09 5.65 -23.87
N GLU A 176 -5.85 5.81 -22.79
CA GLU A 176 -5.35 6.33 -21.51
C GLU A 176 -4.41 5.32 -20.82
N LEU A 177 -4.73 4.03 -20.88
CA LEU A 177 -3.86 2.96 -20.38
C LEU A 177 -2.55 2.85 -21.17
N ALA A 178 -2.55 3.18 -22.47
CA ALA A 178 -1.32 3.19 -23.27
C ALA A 178 -0.27 4.18 -22.75
N ALA A 179 -0.70 5.28 -22.08
CA ALA A 179 0.21 6.22 -21.43
C ALA A 179 0.96 5.61 -20.23
N LEU A 180 0.53 4.46 -19.72
CA LEU A 180 1.18 3.72 -18.62
C LEU A 180 2.19 2.68 -19.13
N ALA A 181 2.50 2.63 -20.42
CA ALA A 181 3.36 1.61 -21.01
C ALA A 181 4.69 1.47 -20.26
N GLY A 182 5.06 0.26 -19.90
CA GLY A 182 6.27 -0.07 -19.15
C GLY A 182 6.14 0.07 -17.62
N SER A 183 5.13 0.78 -17.11
CA SER A 183 4.97 0.98 -15.67
C SER A 183 4.34 -0.24 -14.96
N GLN A 184 4.63 -0.38 -13.68
CA GLN A 184 3.94 -1.36 -12.82
C GLN A 184 2.45 -1.04 -12.68
N LEU A 185 2.09 0.23 -12.76
CA LEU A 185 0.70 0.65 -12.68
C LEU A 185 -0.15 -0.01 -13.78
N LEU A 186 0.37 -0.10 -15.01
CA LEU A 186 -0.31 -0.80 -16.11
C LEU A 186 -0.49 -2.29 -15.81
N GLN A 187 0.58 -2.95 -15.36
CA GLN A 187 0.55 -4.38 -15.05
C GLN A 187 -0.43 -4.69 -13.92
N ASN A 188 -0.43 -3.86 -12.86
CA ASN A 188 -1.33 -4.02 -11.73
C ASN A 188 -2.79 -3.72 -12.09
N ALA A 189 -3.04 -2.70 -12.91
CA ALA A 189 -4.39 -2.39 -13.41
C ALA A 189 -4.94 -3.52 -14.28
N ALA A 190 -4.12 -4.07 -15.18
CA ALA A 190 -4.50 -5.24 -15.99
C ALA A 190 -4.75 -6.49 -15.13
N GLY A 191 -3.93 -6.69 -14.07
CA GLY A 191 -4.14 -7.77 -13.10
C GLY A 191 -5.47 -7.61 -12.34
N TYR A 192 -5.82 -6.41 -11.92
CA TYR A 192 -7.12 -6.12 -11.28
C TYR A 192 -8.28 -6.37 -12.24
N ASP A 193 -8.20 -5.86 -13.48
CA ASP A 193 -9.23 -6.05 -14.48
C ASP A 193 -9.49 -7.56 -14.74
N ALA A 194 -8.44 -8.31 -15.00
CA ALA A 194 -8.55 -9.75 -15.23
C ALA A 194 -9.12 -10.51 -14.02
N TYR A 195 -8.68 -10.16 -12.81
CA TYR A 195 -9.14 -10.80 -11.57
C TYR A 195 -10.62 -10.51 -11.30
N VAL A 196 -11.03 -9.24 -11.39
CA VAL A 196 -12.40 -8.84 -11.07
C VAL A 196 -13.39 -9.34 -12.11
N ARG A 197 -13.04 -9.27 -13.41
CA ARG A 197 -13.87 -9.85 -14.49
C ARG A 197 -13.98 -11.37 -14.42
N GLY A 198 -12.88 -12.05 -14.10
CA GLY A 198 -12.88 -13.50 -13.86
C GLY A 198 -13.78 -13.88 -12.66
N MET A 199 -13.73 -13.10 -11.59
CA MET A 199 -14.62 -13.28 -10.44
C MET A 199 -16.08 -13.03 -10.80
N TYR A 200 -16.36 -11.93 -11.52
CA TYR A 200 -17.70 -11.63 -12.00
C TYR A 200 -18.27 -12.74 -12.89
N ALA A 201 -17.50 -13.23 -13.87
CA ALA A 201 -17.94 -14.29 -14.78
C ALA A 201 -18.33 -15.56 -14.01
N ARG A 202 -17.54 -15.93 -12.99
CA ARG A 202 -17.86 -17.06 -12.13
C ARG A 202 -19.13 -16.82 -11.31
N LEU A 203 -19.23 -15.68 -10.63
CA LEU A 203 -20.42 -15.33 -9.83
C LEU A 203 -21.67 -15.23 -10.69
N LYS A 204 -21.56 -14.69 -11.90
CA LYS A 204 -22.67 -14.61 -12.85
C LYS A 204 -23.21 -16.01 -13.16
N ALA A 205 -22.32 -16.95 -13.53
CA ALA A 205 -22.73 -18.31 -13.90
C ALA A 205 -23.24 -19.13 -12.71
N GLU A 206 -22.61 -19.03 -11.55
CA GLU A 206 -22.88 -19.89 -10.38
C GLU A 206 -23.95 -19.32 -9.45
N VAL A 207 -24.12 -17.99 -9.41
CA VAL A 207 -24.99 -17.30 -8.45
C VAL A 207 -26.05 -16.45 -9.14
N PHE A 208 -25.67 -15.44 -9.95
CA PHE A 208 -26.63 -14.43 -10.41
C PHE A 208 -27.61 -14.96 -11.43
N ASP A 209 -27.15 -15.75 -12.43
CA ASP A 209 -28.02 -16.35 -13.44
C ASP A 209 -28.79 -17.55 -12.89
N ALA A 210 -28.34 -18.16 -11.79
CA ALA A 210 -29.01 -19.27 -11.12
C ALA A 210 -30.09 -18.79 -10.12
N ASP A 211 -30.11 -17.51 -9.77
CA ASP A 211 -31.04 -16.96 -8.79
C ASP A 211 -32.48 -16.96 -9.32
N GLN A 212 -33.37 -17.62 -8.59
CA GLN A 212 -34.83 -17.65 -8.82
C GLN A 212 -35.60 -16.82 -7.78
N THR A 213 -34.89 -16.21 -6.83
CA THR A 213 -35.51 -15.46 -5.73
C THR A 213 -35.67 -13.98 -6.04
N GLY A 214 -34.97 -13.48 -7.07
CA GLY A 214 -34.95 -12.06 -7.46
C GLY A 214 -34.04 -11.19 -6.61
N VAL A 215 -33.12 -11.80 -5.85
CA VAL A 215 -32.11 -11.09 -5.04
C VAL A 215 -31.10 -10.39 -5.93
N PHE A 216 -30.82 -10.89 -7.14
CA PHE A 216 -29.86 -10.37 -8.09
C PHE A 216 -30.50 -9.90 -9.40
N PRO A 217 -31.24 -8.77 -9.41
CA PRO A 217 -31.86 -8.27 -10.63
C PRO A 217 -30.78 -7.93 -11.66
N ALA A 218 -30.86 -8.53 -12.84
CA ALA A 218 -29.85 -8.44 -13.90
C ALA A 218 -29.48 -6.99 -14.29
N ALA A 219 -30.41 -6.05 -14.19
CA ALA A 219 -30.19 -4.63 -14.44
C ALA A 219 -29.21 -3.98 -13.45
N SER A 220 -29.05 -4.52 -12.26
CA SER A 220 -28.20 -3.97 -11.19
C SER A 220 -26.94 -4.80 -10.93
N PHE A 221 -26.89 -6.04 -11.46
CA PHE A 221 -25.77 -6.97 -11.27
C PHE A 221 -25.03 -7.24 -12.60
N GLY A 222 -24.90 -6.21 -13.44
CA GLY A 222 -24.04 -6.26 -14.63
C GLY A 222 -22.55 -6.16 -14.29
N GLU A 223 -21.71 -6.49 -15.27
CA GLU A 223 -20.24 -6.45 -15.12
C GLU A 223 -19.74 -5.08 -14.72
N ASP A 224 -20.20 -4.02 -15.37
CA ASP A 224 -19.79 -2.64 -15.06
C ASP A 224 -20.20 -2.23 -13.65
N ALA A 225 -21.37 -2.68 -13.16
CA ALA A 225 -21.80 -2.45 -11.80
C ALA A 225 -20.90 -3.18 -10.79
N PHE A 226 -20.48 -4.39 -11.09
CA PHE A 226 -19.58 -5.16 -10.25
C PHE A 226 -18.18 -4.55 -10.20
N LEU A 227 -17.64 -4.10 -11.35
CA LEU A 227 -16.39 -3.34 -11.43
C LEU A 227 -16.48 -2.04 -10.63
N TRP A 228 -17.59 -1.30 -10.77
CA TRP A 228 -17.83 -0.09 -9.97
C TRP A 228 -17.82 -0.39 -8.46
N ALA A 229 -18.51 -1.43 -8.01
CA ALA A 229 -18.52 -1.82 -6.59
C ALA A 229 -17.10 -2.15 -6.11
N PHE A 230 -16.32 -2.91 -6.88
CA PHE A 230 -14.91 -3.18 -6.57
C PHE A 230 -14.10 -1.89 -6.43
N GLY A 231 -14.22 -0.95 -7.37
CA GLY A 231 -13.51 0.33 -7.34
C GLY A 231 -13.90 1.19 -6.14
N VAL A 232 -15.19 1.22 -5.77
CA VAL A 232 -15.65 1.86 -4.53
C VAL A 232 -14.99 1.23 -3.31
N LEU A 233 -14.97 -0.09 -3.21
CA LEU A 233 -14.32 -0.78 -2.10
C LEU A 233 -12.82 -0.46 -2.03
N ARG A 234 -12.12 -0.47 -3.17
CA ARG A 234 -10.69 -0.15 -3.22
C ARG A 234 -10.37 1.25 -2.75
N SER A 235 -11.22 2.22 -3.07
CA SER A 235 -10.99 3.63 -2.76
C SER A 235 -11.57 4.10 -1.42
N ARG A 236 -12.53 3.37 -0.82
CA ARG A 236 -13.28 3.83 0.35
C ARG A 236 -13.36 2.86 1.52
N CYS A 237 -13.00 1.58 1.34
CA CYS A 237 -12.96 0.68 2.48
C CYS A 237 -11.90 1.07 3.48
N LEU A 238 -12.30 1.06 4.74
CA LEU A 238 -11.44 1.26 5.88
C LEU A 238 -11.22 -0.11 6.53
N PRO A 239 -9.97 -0.52 6.83
CA PRO A 239 -9.73 -1.76 7.57
C PRO A 239 -10.15 -1.56 9.02
N PRO A 240 -11.15 -2.29 9.53
CA PRO A 240 -11.57 -2.19 10.93
C PRO A 240 -10.48 -2.65 11.90
N ARG A 241 -9.59 -3.54 11.45
CA ARG A 241 -8.44 -4.05 12.20
C ARG A 241 -7.19 -3.99 11.34
N ALA A 242 -6.05 -3.73 11.97
CA ALA A 242 -4.75 -3.72 11.31
C ALA A 242 -4.33 -5.13 10.82
N GLU A 243 -4.92 -6.18 11.39
CA GLU A 243 -4.64 -7.57 11.08
C GLU A 243 -5.92 -8.26 10.57
N GLY A 244 -5.84 -8.89 9.41
CA GLY A 244 -6.92 -9.66 8.80
C GLY A 244 -7.43 -9.08 7.47
N ASP A 245 -8.35 -9.82 6.85
CA ASP A 245 -9.02 -9.45 5.59
C ASP A 245 -10.31 -8.64 5.82
N ASP A 246 -10.46 -8.07 7.02
CA ASP A 246 -11.62 -7.28 7.38
C ASP A 246 -11.69 -6.01 6.54
N VAL A 247 -12.81 -5.81 5.88
CA VAL A 247 -13.11 -4.62 5.08
C VAL A 247 -14.43 -4.00 5.54
N ALA A 248 -14.51 -2.68 5.61
CA ALA A 248 -15.74 -1.99 5.96
C ALA A 248 -15.90 -0.71 5.15
N LEU A 249 -17.11 -0.42 4.69
CA LEU A 249 -17.54 0.91 4.29
C LEU A 249 -18.13 1.59 5.52
N VAL A 250 -17.54 2.73 5.90
CA VAL A 250 -17.92 3.47 7.11
C VAL A 250 -18.47 4.83 6.72
N PRO A 251 -19.80 4.97 6.66
CA PRO A 251 -20.46 6.18 6.18
C PRO A 251 -19.97 7.45 6.87
N GLY A 252 -19.57 8.44 6.09
CA GLY A 252 -19.12 9.74 6.59
C GLY A 252 -17.63 9.81 6.92
N LEU A 253 -16.99 8.75 7.44
CA LEU A 253 -15.54 8.75 7.66
C LEU A 253 -14.76 8.65 6.35
N ASP A 254 -15.29 7.95 5.37
CA ASP A 254 -14.74 7.80 4.03
C ASP A 254 -14.87 9.08 3.17
N MET A 255 -15.44 10.16 3.72
CA MET A 255 -15.48 11.50 3.11
C MET A 255 -14.22 12.32 3.40
N ALA A 256 -13.38 11.90 4.36
CA ALA A 256 -12.10 12.57 4.63
C ALA A 256 -11.12 12.34 3.49
N ASN A 257 -10.60 13.42 2.88
CA ASN A 257 -9.62 13.34 1.79
C ASN A 257 -8.21 13.04 2.29
N HIS A 258 -7.32 12.69 1.35
CA HIS A 258 -5.94 12.34 1.62
C HIS A 258 -5.01 13.54 1.71
N SER A 259 -4.08 13.48 2.66
CA SER A 259 -2.82 14.23 2.60
C SER A 259 -1.69 13.38 3.21
N GLY A 260 -0.58 13.29 2.50
CA GLY A 260 0.65 12.65 3.03
C GLY A 260 1.35 13.48 4.10
N LEU A 261 0.97 14.74 4.30
CA LEU A 261 1.57 15.65 5.27
C LEU A 261 0.99 15.49 6.68
N VAL A 262 -0.22 14.92 6.80
CA VAL A 262 -0.88 14.73 8.10
C VAL A 262 -0.56 13.36 8.69
N LYS A 263 -0.63 13.26 10.01
CA LYS A 263 -0.51 12.01 10.75
C LYS A 263 -1.87 11.44 11.13
N SER A 264 -2.94 12.20 10.95
CA SER A 264 -4.31 11.77 11.21
C SER A 264 -4.63 10.51 10.43
N THR A 265 -5.28 9.57 11.09
CA THR A 265 -5.75 8.32 10.53
C THR A 265 -7.04 7.91 11.23
N TRP A 266 -7.70 6.90 10.68
CA TRP A 266 -8.83 6.28 11.38
C TRP A 266 -8.34 5.40 12.52
N THR A 267 -9.07 5.40 13.63
CA THR A 267 -8.80 4.53 14.76
C THR A 267 -10.05 3.77 15.17
N LEU A 268 -9.89 2.49 15.50
CA LEU A 268 -10.94 1.67 16.07
C LEU A 268 -11.02 1.95 17.58
N ASN A 269 -12.22 2.24 18.07
CA ASN A 269 -12.51 2.38 19.50
C ASN A 269 -13.43 1.24 19.95
N GLY A 270 -13.02 0.51 20.97
CA GLY A 270 -13.85 -0.50 21.62
C GLY A 270 -13.63 -1.93 21.12
N GLY A 271 -13.03 -2.74 21.97
CA GLY A 271 -12.78 -4.19 21.82
C GLY A 271 -11.79 -4.74 22.83
N GLY A 272 -11.24 -3.94 23.74
CA GLY A 272 -10.32 -4.37 24.79
C GLY A 272 -10.64 -3.75 26.14
N LEU A 273 -10.08 -4.31 27.20
CA LEU A 273 -10.16 -3.94 28.63
C LEU A 273 -9.92 -2.45 28.99
N GLY A 274 -9.86 -1.54 28.00
CA GLY A 274 -9.57 -0.11 28.16
C GLY A 274 -10.77 0.84 28.00
N SER A 275 -12.00 0.35 27.82
CA SER A 275 -13.21 1.20 27.74
C SER A 275 -13.65 1.73 29.12
N VAL A 276 -12.77 2.38 29.87
CA VAL A 276 -13.09 2.98 31.17
C VAL A 276 -13.77 4.35 31.03
N PHE A 277 -13.85 4.91 29.83
CA PHE A 277 -14.45 6.24 29.57
C PHE A 277 -15.54 6.25 28.47
N GLY A 278 -15.99 5.10 27.98
CA GLY A 278 -17.15 5.00 27.09
C GLY A 278 -18.42 4.78 27.91
N GLY A 279 -19.40 5.67 27.75
CA GLY A 279 -20.72 5.52 28.38
C GLY A 279 -21.34 4.15 28.07
N ALA A 280 -22.06 3.60 29.02
CA ALA A 280 -22.74 2.30 28.91
C ALA A 280 -23.63 2.28 27.65
N GLY A 281 -23.24 1.49 26.63
CA GLY A 281 -24.09 1.23 25.45
C GLY A 281 -23.41 1.27 24.08
N SER A 282 -22.13 1.69 23.94
CA SER A 282 -21.49 1.78 22.64
C SER A 282 -20.62 0.54 22.35
N GLY A 283 -21.08 -0.29 21.42
CA GLY A 283 -20.25 -1.30 20.75
C GLY A 283 -19.04 -0.68 20.03
N PRO A 284 -18.30 -1.47 19.24
CA PRO A 284 -17.16 -0.97 18.46
C PRO A 284 -17.55 0.25 17.61
N SER A 285 -16.64 1.20 17.47
CA SER A 285 -16.81 2.38 16.63
C SER A 285 -15.50 2.74 15.96
N MET A 286 -15.58 3.35 14.77
CA MET A 286 -14.43 3.93 14.09
C MET A 286 -14.50 5.44 14.19
N LEU A 287 -13.36 6.06 14.38
CA LEU A 287 -13.30 7.50 14.54
C LEU A 287 -12.15 8.13 13.76
N PHE A 288 -12.39 9.36 13.30
CA PHE A 288 -11.36 10.28 12.87
C PHE A 288 -10.93 11.12 14.07
N ARG A 289 -9.63 11.10 14.37
CA ARG A 289 -9.02 11.94 15.41
C ARG A 289 -8.08 12.95 14.76
N ALA A 290 -8.29 14.22 15.05
CA ALA A 290 -7.41 15.28 14.59
C ALA A 290 -6.04 15.17 15.29
N ASP A 291 -4.93 15.07 14.55
CA ASP A 291 -3.58 15.07 15.10
C ASP A 291 -3.09 16.47 15.48
N GLU A 292 -3.67 17.50 14.88
CA GLU A 292 -3.45 18.91 15.19
C GLU A 292 -4.78 19.68 15.31
N ARG A 293 -4.72 20.92 15.79
CA ARG A 293 -5.92 21.75 15.88
C ARG A 293 -6.43 22.09 14.48
N LEU A 294 -7.72 21.82 14.22
CA LEU A 294 -8.42 22.23 13.03
C LEU A 294 -9.31 23.43 13.34
N ALA A 295 -9.13 24.53 12.62
CA ALA A 295 -10.04 25.67 12.68
C ALA A 295 -11.35 25.37 11.96
N ALA A 296 -12.43 26.04 12.33
CA ALA A 296 -13.68 25.97 11.58
C ALA A 296 -13.45 26.32 10.09
N GLY A 297 -13.96 25.50 9.18
CA GLY A 297 -13.72 25.60 7.74
C GLY A 297 -12.48 24.86 7.24
N ALA A 298 -11.61 24.35 8.11
CA ALA A 298 -10.47 23.55 7.67
C ALA A 298 -10.90 22.15 7.23
N GLU A 299 -10.26 21.62 6.19
CA GLU A 299 -10.49 20.25 5.73
C GLU A 299 -9.94 19.22 6.73
N CYS A 300 -10.73 18.20 7.00
CA CYS A 300 -10.33 17.05 7.83
C CYS A 300 -9.60 16.04 6.94
N LEU A 301 -8.29 16.06 6.95
CA LEU A 301 -7.45 15.23 6.11
C LEU A 301 -6.93 14.02 6.86
N VAL A 302 -6.80 12.89 6.16
CA VAL A 302 -6.22 11.65 6.68
C VAL A 302 -5.16 11.10 5.73
N ASN A 303 -4.24 10.32 6.26
CA ASN A 303 -3.24 9.63 5.46
C ASN A 303 -3.78 8.23 5.05
N TYR A 304 -4.07 8.04 3.76
CA TYR A 304 -4.61 6.78 3.21
C TYR A 304 -3.63 5.61 3.21
N GLY A 305 -2.39 5.83 3.57
CA GLY A 305 -1.37 4.79 3.68
C GLY A 305 0.03 5.36 3.57
N PRO A 306 0.74 5.56 4.72
CA PRO A 306 2.09 6.11 4.72
C PRO A 306 3.11 5.25 3.99
N ALA A 307 2.81 3.96 3.79
CA ALA A 307 3.66 3.01 3.10
C ALA A 307 3.39 2.89 1.59
N LYS A 308 2.32 3.48 1.04
CA LYS A 308 2.00 3.39 -0.39
C LYS A 308 2.92 4.25 -1.24
N THR A 309 3.32 3.73 -2.42
CA THR A 309 3.99 4.50 -3.47
C THR A 309 2.97 5.30 -4.30
N ASP A 310 3.46 6.25 -5.12
CA ASP A 310 2.59 7.01 -6.03
C ASP A 310 1.86 6.10 -7.02
N SER A 311 2.51 5.01 -7.46
CA SER A 311 1.89 3.97 -8.30
C SER A 311 0.73 3.27 -7.58
N GLN A 312 0.89 2.93 -6.30
CA GLN A 312 -0.16 2.29 -5.50
C GLN A 312 -1.30 3.27 -5.17
N PHE A 313 -1.01 4.56 -4.98
CA PHE A 313 -2.06 5.58 -4.86
C PHE A 313 -2.85 5.74 -6.15
N ALA A 314 -2.16 5.80 -7.29
CA ALA A 314 -2.82 5.89 -8.59
C ALA A 314 -3.71 4.67 -8.86
N LEU A 315 -3.23 3.45 -8.51
CA LEU A 315 -3.98 2.21 -8.70
C LEU A 315 -5.30 2.16 -7.93
N ASP A 316 -5.26 2.57 -6.64
CA ASP A 316 -6.43 2.46 -5.75
C ASP A 316 -7.36 3.67 -5.82
N PHE A 317 -6.79 4.87 -6.01
CA PHE A 317 -7.53 6.14 -5.86
C PHE A 317 -7.56 6.99 -7.11
N GLY A 318 -6.78 6.69 -8.14
CA GLY A 318 -6.72 7.46 -9.39
C GLY A 318 -5.93 8.77 -9.29
N PHE A 319 -5.07 8.93 -8.27
CA PHE A 319 -4.21 10.11 -8.13
C PHE A 319 -2.85 9.77 -7.50
N ALA A 320 -1.89 10.69 -7.62
CA ALA A 320 -0.67 10.73 -6.82
C ALA A 320 -0.69 11.98 -5.93
N ASP A 321 -0.16 11.89 -4.71
CA ASP A 321 -0.13 13.03 -3.78
C ASP A 321 0.75 14.16 -4.35
N ALA A 322 0.18 15.31 -4.58
CA ALA A 322 0.89 16.46 -5.16
C ALA A 322 1.88 17.10 -4.17
N PHE A 323 1.63 16.97 -2.87
CA PHE A 323 2.40 17.62 -1.81
C PHE A 323 3.41 16.70 -1.13
N CYS A 324 3.14 15.40 -1.14
CA CYS A 324 3.99 14.40 -0.54
C CYS A 324 4.20 13.25 -1.52
N GLN A 325 4.97 13.53 -2.57
CA GLN A 325 5.33 12.51 -3.56
C GLN A 325 6.11 11.38 -2.90
N ARG A 326 5.77 10.15 -3.30
CA ARG A 326 6.37 8.91 -2.82
C ARG A 326 6.78 8.04 -4.00
N PRO A 327 7.78 8.52 -4.77
CA PRO A 327 8.28 7.77 -5.89
C PRO A 327 8.85 6.44 -5.40
N GLY A 328 8.43 5.35 -6.00
CA GLY A 328 8.85 4.03 -5.58
C GLY A 328 8.46 2.97 -6.60
N TYR A 329 9.10 1.82 -6.49
CA TYR A 329 8.89 0.66 -7.35
C TYR A 329 8.86 -0.62 -6.48
N VAL A 330 8.03 -1.58 -6.82
CA VAL A 330 7.97 -2.87 -6.12
C VAL A 330 8.78 -3.88 -6.94
N LEU A 331 9.96 -4.25 -6.43
CA LEU A 331 10.74 -5.34 -6.99
C LEU A 331 10.14 -6.68 -6.56
N GLY A 332 9.70 -7.47 -7.52
CA GLY A 332 9.15 -8.80 -7.26
C GLY A 332 7.68 -8.96 -7.70
N PRO A 333 7.07 -10.11 -7.38
CA PRO A 333 7.64 -11.20 -6.55
C PRO A 333 8.90 -11.82 -7.19
N ILE A 334 9.94 -12.04 -6.38
CA ILE A 334 11.21 -12.62 -6.82
C ILE A 334 11.25 -14.08 -6.40
N GLU A 335 11.23 -14.98 -7.37
CA GLU A 335 11.31 -16.42 -7.13
C GLU A 335 12.77 -16.88 -7.09
N ILE A 336 13.09 -17.82 -6.20
CA ILE A 336 14.33 -18.58 -6.27
C ILE A 336 14.17 -19.57 -7.44
N PRO A 337 15.09 -19.55 -8.44
CA PRO A 337 14.97 -20.43 -9.60
C PRO A 337 14.95 -21.91 -9.20
N GLU A 338 14.07 -22.70 -9.78
CA GLU A 338 14.04 -24.18 -9.55
C GLU A 338 15.35 -24.86 -9.97
N THR A 339 16.13 -24.22 -10.84
CA THR A 339 17.46 -24.69 -11.26
C THR A 339 18.57 -24.40 -10.26
N ASP A 340 18.29 -23.61 -9.21
CA ASP A 340 19.24 -23.35 -8.13
C ASP A 340 19.39 -24.65 -7.29
N GLU A 341 20.61 -25.17 -7.21
CA GLU A 341 20.91 -26.41 -6.48
C GLU A 341 20.57 -26.33 -4.98
N ASN A 342 20.51 -25.13 -4.42
CA ASN A 342 20.19 -24.85 -3.02
C ASN A 342 18.76 -24.27 -2.84
N ALA A 343 17.91 -24.35 -3.87
CA ALA A 343 16.59 -23.71 -3.84
C ALA A 343 15.75 -24.10 -2.64
N PHE A 344 15.77 -25.37 -2.27
CA PHE A 344 15.02 -25.89 -1.13
C PHE A 344 15.49 -25.30 0.20
N ASP A 345 16.80 -25.32 0.45
CA ASP A 345 17.39 -24.81 1.68
C ASP A 345 17.20 -23.28 1.81
N LYS A 346 17.31 -22.55 0.69
CA LYS A 346 17.02 -21.11 0.65
C LYS A 346 15.56 -20.81 0.98
N GLN A 347 14.62 -21.65 0.51
CA GLN A 347 13.20 -21.50 0.85
C GLN A 347 12.92 -21.76 2.32
N ASP A 348 13.60 -22.73 2.94
CA ASP A 348 13.51 -22.97 4.38
C ASP A 348 14.00 -21.74 5.17
N VAL A 349 15.09 -21.09 4.74
CA VAL A 349 15.58 -19.86 5.38
C VAL A 349 14.55 -18.74 5.29
N LEU A 350 13.87 -18.57 4.14
CA LEU A 350 12.79 -17.60 4.01
C LEU A 350 11.62 -17.90 4.94
N GLU A 351 11.21 -19.16 5.06
CA GLU A 351 10.14 -19.59 5.94
C GLU A 351 10.48 -19.31 7.41
N VAL A 352 11.70 -19.64 7.85
CA VAL A 352 12.18 -19.33 9.21
C VAL A 352 12.22 -17.83 9.46
N ALA A 353 12.59 -17.03 8.45
CA ALA A 353 12.56 -15.56 8.52
C ALA A 353 11.14 -14.95 8.46
N GLY A 354 10.10 -15.76 8.28
CA GLY A 354 8.71 -15.31 8.18
C GLY A 354 8.39 -14.60 6.86
N LEU A 355 9.19 -14.85 5.81
CA LEU A 355 9.00 -14.28 4.49
C LEU A 355 8.21 -15.22 3.57
N LEU A 356 7.59 -14.66 2.54
CA LEU A 356 6.95 -15.45 1.48
C LEU A 356 8.00 -16.17 0.63
N ARG A 357 7.62 -17.27 -0.03
CA ARG A 357 8.49 -18.01 -0.96
C ARG A 357 8.97 -17.16 -2.14
N ALA A 358 8.18 -16.21 -2.56
CA ALA A 358 8.50 -15.22 -3.57
C ALA A 358 8.24 -13.82 -2.98
N PRO A 359 9.19 -13.26 -2.23
CA PRO A 359 9.00 -11.97 -1.60
C PRO A 359 9.04 -10.83 -2.63
N ALA A 360 8.38 -9.73 -2.29
CA ALA A 360 8.43 -8.49 -3.03
C ALA A 360 8.86 -7.35 -2.10
N PHE A 361 9.67 -6.44 -2.62
CA PHE A 361 10.29 -5.37 -1.83
C PHE A 361 10.01 -4.02 -2.47
N THR A 362 9.53 -3.07 -1.67
CA THR A 362 9.32 -1.70 -2.14
C THR A 362 10.62 -0.90 -2.02
N ILE A 363 11.24 -0.56 -3.14
CA ILE A 363 12.31 0.43 -3.20
C ILE A 363 11.71 1.83 -3.37
N ARG A 364 12.35 2.84 -2.76
CA ARG A 364 11.89 4.22 -2.80
C ARG A 364 13.02 5.13 -3.26
N ALA A 365 12.67 6.12 -4.04
CA ALA A 365 13.63 7.18 -4.32
C ALA A 365 13.97 7.94 -3.03
N PHE A 366 15.22 8.36 -2.93
CA PHE A 366 15.80 9.07 -1.77
C PHE A 366 15.95 8.24 -0.49
N GLU A 367 15.78 6.92 -0.59
CA GLU A 367 16.00 5.98 0.50
C GLU A 367 16.92 4.86 0.04
N ASP A 368 17.73 4.34 0.96
CA ASP A 368 18.51 3.13 0.68
C ASP A 368 17.55 1.95 0.45
N PRO A 369 17.90 0.98 -0.41
CA PRO A 369 17.11 -0.24 -0.56
C PRO A 369 16.83 -0.90 0.79
N PRO A 370 15.62 -1.46 1.01
CA PRO A 370 15.25 -2.07 2.27
C PRO A 370 16.28 -3.08 2.76
N PHE A 371 16.44 -3.16 4.06
CA PHE A 371 17.36 -4.11 4.68
C PHE A 371 17.07 -5.55 4.24
N GLU A 372 15.80 -5.93 4.24
CA GLU A 372 15.34 -7.26 3.86
C GLU A 372 15.66 -7.58 2.40
N LEU A 373 15.59 -6.61 1.48
CA LEU A 373 15.99 -6.77 0.09
C LEU A 373 17.49 -7.07 -0.04
N ARG A 374 18.33 -6.37 0.72
CA ARG A 374 19.79 -6.58 0.71
C ARG A 374 20.16 -7.95 1.24
N VAL A 375 19.52 -8.39 2.33
CA VAL A 375 19.70 -9.74 2.88
C VAL A 375 19.21 -10.81 1.89
N PHE A 376 18.05 -10.59 1.29
CA PHE A 376 17.50 -11.50 0.28
C PHE A 376 18.39 -11.59 -0.97
N ALA A 377 18.99 -10.49 -1.42
CA ALA A 377 19.93 -10.50 -2.56
C ALA A 377 21.14 -11.39 -2.28
N ARG A 378 21.68 -11.38 -1.04
CA ARG A 378 22.74 -12.28 -0.62
C ARG A 378 22.28 -13.73 -0.57
N LEU A 379 21.09 -13.99 0.04
CA LEU A 379 20.49 -15.33 0.07
C LEU A 379 20.34 -15.91 -1.34
N LEU A 380 19.81 -15.10 -2.27
CA LEU A 380 19.61 -15.53 -3.66
C LEU A 380 20.92 -16.00 -4.33
N ASN A 381 22.05 -15.38 -3.96
CA ASN A 381 23.38 -15.64 -4.52
C ASN A 381 24.27 -16.50 -3.61
N LEU A 382 23.73 -17.16 -2.57
CA LEU A 382 24.48 -18.15 -1.80
C LEU A 382 24.68 -19.41 -2.63
N LYS A 383 25.94 -19.68 -3.00
CA LYS A 383 26.33 -20.86 -3.77
C LYS A 383 27.79 -21.20 -3.53
N GLY A 384 28.23 -22.35 -4.04
CA GLY A 384 29.63 -22.80 -3.89
C GLY A 384 30.05 -22.86 -2.42
N GLU A 385 31.20 -22.26 -2.11
CA GLU A 385 31.75 -22.28 -0.74
C GLU A 385 30.86 -21.56 0.27
N ASP A 386 30.11 -20.52 -0.12
CA ASP A 386 29.23 -19.76 0.77
C ASP A 386 27.97 -20.51 1.15
N ALA A 387 27.61 -21.58 0.41
CA ALA A 387 26.44 -22.40 0.66
C ALA A 387 26.49 -23.16 2.01
N PHE A 388 27.64 -23.22 2.67
CA PHE A 388 27.74 -23.80 4.02
C PHE A 388 26.78 -23.15 5.03
N LEU A 389 26.43 -21.86 4.83
CA LEU A 389 25.46 -21.14 5.67
C LEU A 389 24.03 -21.67 5.53
N LEU A 390 23.75 -22.49 4.51
CA LEU A 390 22.46 -23.16 4.32
C LEU A 390 22.39 -24.52 4.98
N GLU A 391 23.51 -25.03 5.52
CA GLU A 391 23.53 -26.31 6.24
C GLU A 391 22.61 -26.28 7.46
N ALA A 392 22.06 -27.43 7.83
CA ALA A 392 21.05 -27.58 8.87
C ALA A 392 21.46 -26.96 10.23
N ILE A 393 22.77 -26.95 10.54
CA ILE A 393 23.30 -26.37 11.78
C ILE A 393 23.20 -24.84 11.83
N PHE A 394 23.17 -24.17 10.68
CA PHE A 394 23.08 -22.72 10.57
C PHE A 394 21.67 -22.23 10.21
N ARG A 395 20.79 -23.11 9.74
CA ARG A 395 19.51 -22.75 9.11
C ARG A 395 18.67 -21.80 9.93
N ALA A 396 18.57 -21.96 11.25
CA ALA A 396 17.81 -21.09 12.13
C ALA A 396 18.43 -19.68 12.28
N GLU A 397 19.74 -19.53 12.05
CA GLU A 397 20.48 -18.29 12.18
C GLU A 397 20.90 -17.71 10.83
N ALA A 398 20.70 -18.45 9.73
CA ALA A 398 21.20 -18.11 8.40
C ALA A 398 20.80 -16.70 7.97
N TRP A 399 19.53 -16.32 8.16
CA TRP A 399 19.06 -14.97 7.85
C TRP A 399 19.82 -13.87 8.60
N GLY A 400 20.12 -14.10 9.87
CA GLY A 400 20.94 -13.20 10.69
C GLY A 400 22.40 -13.16 10.22
N LEU A 401 22.99 -14.31 9.86
CA LEU A 401 24.38 -14.38 9.41
C LEU A 401 24.62 -13.68 8.08
N ILE A 402 23.66 -13.79 7.14
CA ILE A 402 23.72 -13.11 5.85
C ILE A 402 23.21 -11.66 5.88
N SER A 403 22.81 -11.18 7.05
CA SER A 403 22.47 -9.74 7.23
C SER A 403 23.67 -8.82 6.98
N GLU A 404 24.87 -9.37 7.17
CA GLU A 404 26.16 -8.74 6.86
C GLU A 404 26.83 -9.44 5.66
N PRO A 405 27.80 -8.80 4.97
CA PRO A 405 28.48 -9.40 3.82
C PRO A 405 29.08 -10.75 4.12
N VAL A 406 28.84 -11.74 3.25
CA VAL A 406 29.31 -13.14 3.43
C VAL A 406 30.72 -13.33 2.88
N SER A 407 30.87 -13.05 1.59
CA SER A 407 32.14 -13.07 0.86
C SER A 407 32.12 -11.97 -0.19
N GLU A 408 33.29 -11.62 -0.73
CA GLU A 408 33.38 -10.67 -1.84
C GLU A 408 32.61 -11.16 -3.07
N THR A 409 32.68 -12.46 -3.35
CA THR A 409 31.98 -13.08 -4.48
C THR A 409 30.46 -12.99 -4.30
N ASN A 410 29.93 -13.38 -3.13
CA ASN A 410 28.50 -13.31 -2.84
C ASN A 410 27.98 -11.86 -2.92
N GLU A 411 28.67 -10.90 -2.31
CA GLU A 411 28.28 -9.49 -2.31
C GLU A 411 28.29 -8.88 -3.73
N ARG A 412 29.29 -9.21 -4.54
CA ARG A 412 29.38 -8.81 -5.95
C ARG A 412 28.20 -9.33 -6.76
N GLU A 413 27.92 -10.63 -6.64
CA GLU A 413 26.81 -11.27 -7.36
C GLU A 413 25.46 -10.74 -6.90
N ALA A 414 25.29 -10.49 -5.60
CA ALA A 414 24.08 -9.87 -5.05
C ALA A 414 23.86 -8.48 -5.66
N CYS A 415 24.91 -7.64 -5.74
CA CYS A 415 24.84 -6.33 -6.38
C CYS A 415 24.48 -6.43 -7.86
N GLN A 416 25.15 -7.30 -8.60
CA GLN A 416 24.93 -7.48 -10.04
C GLN A 416 23.52 -8.00 -10.33
N THR A 417 23.01 -8.92 -9.53
CA THR A 417 21.63 -9.42 -9.65
C THR A 417 20.62 -8.28 -9.48
N MET A 418 20.81 -7.42 -8.49
CA MET A 418 19.89 -6.31 -8.24
C MET A 418 20.00 -5.22 -9.33
N ILE A 419 21.22 -4.92 -9.79
CA ILE A 419 21.43 -3.97 -10.90
C ILE A 419 20.75 -4.48 -12.17
N ALA A 420 20.98 -5.74 -12.56
CA ALA A 420 20.37 -6.32 -13.75
C ALA A 420 18.82 -6.35 -13.68
N GLY A 421 18.26 -6.64 -12.49
CA GLY A 421 16.82 -6.58 -12.26
C GLY A 421 16.24 -5.17 -12.46
N CYS A 422 16.91 -4.15 -11.92
CA CYS A 422 16.53 -2.75 -12.12
C CYS A 422 16.68 -2.29 -13.57
N GLU A 423 17.77 -2.67 -14.25
CA GLU A 423 18.01 -2.38 -15.67
C GLU A 423 16.91 -2.99 -16.55
N GLY A 424 16.58 -4.26 -16.31
CA GLY A 424 15.49 -4.94 -17.02
C GLY A 424 14.15 -4.24 -16.85
N ALA A 425 13.84 -3.78 -15.62
CA ALA A 425 12.65 -3.00 -15.36
C ALA A 425 12.65 -1.64 -16.07
N LEU A 426 13.76 -0.92 -16.05
CA LEU A 426 13.92 0.37 -16.76
C LEU A 426 13.80 0.23 -18.28
N ALA A 427 14.30 -0.87 -18.85
CA ALA A 427 14.22 -1.13 -20.29
C ALA A 427 12.79 -1.34 -20.81
N ALA A 428 11.83 -1.63 -19.92
CA ALA A 428 10.42 -1.80 -20.29
C ALA A 428 9.72 -0.46 -20.64
N TYR A 429 10.26 0.67 -20.19
CA TYR A 429 9.64 1.97 -20.44
C TYR A 429 9.97 2.48 -21.85
N PRO A 430 8.98 2.89 -22.66
CA PRO A 430 9.21 3.43 -23.99
C PRO A 430 9.73 4.86 -23.97
N SER A 431 9.46 5.61 -22.88
CA SER A 431 9.80 7.02 -22.72
C SER A 431 11.02 7.21 -21.82
N ARG A 432 11.68 8.36 -21.98
CA ARG A 432 12.75 8.82 -21.08
C ARG A 432 12.18 9.71 -19.98
N VAL A 433 12.89 9.85 -18.86
CA VAL A 433 12.48 10.69 -17.73
C VAL A 433 12.20 12.14 -18.13
N ASP A 434 12.98 12.69 -19.09
CA ASP A 434 12.78 14.08 -19.54
C ASP A 434 11.49 14.25 -20.35
N GLU A 435 11.11 13.23 -21.14
CA GLU A 435 9.88 13.19 -21.91
C GLU A 435 8.67 13.10 -20.96
N ASP A 436 8.74 12.22 -19.95
CA ASP A 436 7.70 12.12 -18.92
C ASP A 436 7.54 13.44 -18.17
N ARG A 437 8.65 14.08 -17.82
CA ARG A 437 8.63 15.38 -17.14
C ARG A 437 7.91 16.43 -17.95
N ALA A 438 8.19 16.50 -19.25
CA ALA A 438 7.52 17.44 -20.14
C ALA A 438 5.98 17.23 -20.13
N VAL A 439 5.52 15.98 -20.16
CA VAL A 439 4.08 15.66 -20.07
C VAL A 439 3.52 15.96 -18.69
N ALA A 440 4.24 15.63 -17.62
CA ALA A 440 3.77 15.82 -16.24
C ALA A 440 3.60 17.30 -15.87
N GLU A 441 4.40 18.18 -16.46
CA GLU A 441 4.41 19.64 -16.23
C GLU A 441 3.53 20.41 -17.23
N ASP A 442 3.14 19.81 -18.35
CA ASP A 442 2.25 20.45 -19.33
C ASP A 442 0.82 20.58 -18.80
N ALA A 443 0.40 21.80 -18.45
CA ALA A 443 -0.96 22.08 -18.00
C ALA A 443 -2.04 21.78 -19.05
N ALA A 444 -1.70 21.75 -20.34
CA ALA A 444 -2.62 21.42 -21.43
C ALA A 444 -2.79 19.92 -21.64
N ALA A 445 -1.87 19.09 -21.14
CA ALA A 445 -1.96 17.64 -21.23
C ALA A 445 -3.14 17.10 -20.40
N PRO A 446 -3.81 16.02 -20.87
CA PRO A 446 -4.90 15.40 -20.14
C PRO A 446 -4.48 14.99 -18.70
N PRO A 447 -5.34 15.15 -17.68
CA PRO A 447 -4.98 14.85 -16.29
C PRO A 447 -4.46 13.43 -16.07
N ARG A 448 -5.06 12.43 -16.75
CA ARG A 448 -4.63 11.01 -16.66
C ARG A 448 -3.25 10.79 -17.31
N ALA A 449 -2.97 11.48 -18.43
CA ALA A 449 -1.64 11.44 -19.04
C ALA A 449 -0.56 12.04 -18.13
N ARG A 450 -0.86 13.17 -17.48
CA ARG A 450 0.02 13.79 -16.50
C ARG A 450 0.25 12.89 -15.28
N LEU A 451 -0.79 12.20 -14.80
CA LEU A 451 -0.67 11.22 -13.72
C LEU A 451 0.22 10.04 -14.14
N ALA A 452 0.00 9.48 -15.34
CA ALA A 452 0.80 8.39 -15.89
C ALA A 452 2.29 8.78 -15.97
N ALA A 453 2.59 9.96 -16.49
CA ALA A 453 3.95 10.46 -16.60
C ALA A 453 4.62 10.65 -15.23
N ARG A 454 3.90 11.16 -14.22
CA ARG A 454 4.43 11.29 -12.84
C ARG A 454 4.76 9.95 -12.21
N VAL A 455 3.88 8.97 -12.37
CA VAL A 455 4.11 7.61 -11.87
C VAL A 455 5.32 7.00 -12.55
N ALA A 456 5.43 7.08 -13.87
CA ALA A 456 6.57 6.57 -14.62
C ALA A 456 7.90 7.23 -14.19
N MET A 457 7.91 8.55 -13.99
CA MET A 457 9.08 9.27 -13.46
C MET A 457 9.48 8.75 -12.07
N GLY A 458 8.54 8.59 -11.17
CA GLY A 458 8.78 8.13 -9.81
C GLY A 458 9.32 6.70 -9.75
N GLU A 459 8.77 5.81 -10.56
CA GLU A 459 9.21 4.42 -10.69
C GLU A 459 10.64 4.35 -11.26
N LYS A 460 10.91 5.07 -12.36
CA LYS A 460 12.26 5.15 -12.97
C LYS A 460 13.30 5.72 -12.02
N GLN A 461 12.93 6.73 -11.25
CA GLN A 461 13.84 7.34 -10.27
C GLN A 461 14.20 6.34 -9.17
N ALA A 462 13.23 5.63 -8.60
CA ALA A 462 13.47 4.62 -7.56
C ALA A 462 14.39 3.50 -8.08
N LEU A 463 14.16 3.03 -9.32
CA LEU A 463 15.01 2.02 -9.96
C LEU A 463 16.44 2.52 -10.18
N ALA A 464 16.60 3.73 -10.70
CA ALA A 464 17.92 4.30 -10.96
C ALA A 464 18.73 4.55 -9.69
N GLU A 465 18.08 4.99 -8.61
CA GLU A 465 18.74 5.21 -7.32
C GLU A 465 19.12 3.88 -6.64
N ALA A 466 18.26 2.85 -6.73
CA ALA A 466 18.58 1.50 -6.24
C ALA A 466 19.80 0.92 -7.01
N MET A 467 19.84 1.06 -8.34
CA MET A 467 21.02 0.68 -9.13
C MET A 467 22.27 1.42 -8.67
N GLY A 468 22.16 2.74 -8.46
CA GLY A 468 23.26 3.56 -7.96
C GLY A 468 23.78 3.10 -6.60
N TYR A 469 22.87 2.70 -5.71
CA TYR A 469 23.23 2.12 -4.42
C TYR A 469 24.07 0.84 -4.58
N PHE A 470 23.57 -0.15 -5.31
CA PHE A 470 24.27 -1.43 -5.50
C PHE A 470 25.60 -1.27 -6.27
N ALA A 471 25.65 -0.39 -7.25
CA ALA A 471 26.91 -0.05 -7.93
C ALA A 471 27.92 0.65 -6.99
N ASN A 472 27.46 1.42 -6.01
CA ASN A 472 28.33 1.98 -4.97
C ASN A 472 28.85 0.91 -4.01
N VAL A 473 28.03 -0.05 -3.64
CA VAL A 473 28.42 -1.21 -2.82
C VAL A 473 29.51 -1.99 -3.57
N GLU A 474 29.25 -2.35 -4.83
CA GLU A 474 30.20 -3.12 -5.66
C GLU A 474 31.57 -2.45 -5.79
N ARG A 475 31.64 -1.10 -5.85
CA ARG A 475 32.91 -0.36 -5.89
C ARG A 475 33.71 -0.36 -4.59
N ARG A 476 33.12 -0.82 -3.49
CA ARG A 476 33.74 -0.81 -2.15
C ARG A 476 33.95 -2.19 -1.56
N LEU A 477 33.87 -3.23 -2.39
CA LEU A 477 34.03 -4.63 -1.93
C LEU A 477 35.35 -4.87 -1.22
N ASP A 478 36.43 -4.23 -1.66
CA ASP A 478 37.75 -4.28 -1.06
C ASP A 478 37.86 -3.64 0.33
N GLN A 479 36.85 -2.87 0.72
CA GLN A 479 36.78 -2.15 2.01
C GLN A 479 35.83 -2.81 2.99
N MET A 480 35.24 -3.95 2.62
CA MET A 480 34.26 -4.65 3.44
C MET A 480 34.91 -5.71 4.30
N GLU A 481 34.33 -5.92 5.46
CA GLU A 481 34.64 -7.05 6.31
C GLU A 481 33.69 -8.20 6.04
N TYR A 482 34.21 -9.37 5.74
CA TYR A 482 33.44 -10.55 5.36
C TYR A 482 33.26 -11.53 6.53
N TYR A 483 32.38 -12.52 6.37
CA TYR A 483 31.99 -13.46 7.40
C TYR A 483 33.20 -14.14 8.09
N GLN A 484 34.18 -14.60 7.32
CA GLN A 484 35.35 -15.30 7.89
C GLN A 484 36.19 -14.38 8.77
N GLU A 485 36.42 -13.13 8.34
CA GLU A 485 37.17 -12.15 9.12
C GLU A 485 36.45 -11.79 10.43
N ARG A 486 35.14 -11.54 10.34
CA ARG A 486 34.31 -11.28 11.54
C ARG A 486 34.37 -12.43 12.53
N ARG A 487 34.29 -13.68 12.00
CA ARG A 487 34.38 -14.89 12.82
C ARG A 487 35.73 -15.00 13.51
N LEU A 488 36.83 -14.80 12.78
CA LEU A 488 38.19 -14.85 13.34
C LEU A 488 38.41 -13.77 14.39
N ARG A 489 37.87 -12.54 14.18
CA ARG A 489 37.90 -11.48 15.19
C ARG A 489 37.09 -11.85 16.43
N SER A 490 35.92 -12.41 16.26
CA SER A 490 35.07 -12.85 17.42
C SER A 490 35.75 -13.92 18.28
N LEU A 491 36.65 -14.70 17.68
CA LEU A 491 37.46 -15.71 18.33
C LEU A 491 38.79 -15.17 18.87
N ASN A 492 39.05 -13.84 18.73
CA ASN A 492 40.32 -13.20 19.03
C ASN A 492 41.52 -13.78 18.27
N LEU A 493 41.29 -14.27 17.07
CA LEU A 493 42.36 -14.78 16.19
C LEU A 493 42.85 -13.73 15.16
N LEU A 494 42.18 -12.59 15.05
CA LEU A 494 42.58 -11.40 14.31
C LEU A 494 42.50 -10.14 15.18
N ASP A 495 43.51 -9.27 15.07
CA ASP A 495 43.47 -7.92 15.65
C ASP A 495 42.61 -6.95 14.83
N ARG A 496 42.58 -5.67 15.27
CA ARG A 496 41.80 -4.63 14.58
C ARG A 496 42.34 -4.29 13.18
N ASP A 497 43.61 -4.55 12.97
CA ASP A 497 44.32 -4.27 11.71
C ASP A 497 44.31 -5.48 10.76
N GLY A 498 43.67 -6.60 11.16
CA GLY A 498 43.54 -7.81 10.36
C GLY A 498 44.75 -8.75 10.44
N ASN A 499 45.69 -8.52 11.37
CA ASN A 499 46.81 -9.41 11.56
C ASN A 499 46.44 -10.58 12.46
N SER A 500 46.99 -11.76 12.20
CA SER A 500 46.82 -12.92 13.06
C SER A 500 47.37 -12.65 14.46
N THR A 501 46.51 -12.88 15.46
CA THR A 501 46.91 -12.85 16.87
C THR A 501 47.32 -14.23 17.38
N TYR A 502 47.25 -15.25 16.50
CA TYR A 502 47.67 -16.61 16.83
C TYR A 502 49.20 -16.67 17.00
N ASP A 503 49.64 -16.92 18.21
CA ASP A 503 51.05 -17.23 18.50
C ASP A 503 51.19 -18.76 18.68
N PRO A 504 51.87 -19.46 17.74
CA PRO A 504 52.07 -20.90 17.83
C PRO A 504 52.96 -21.34 19.01
N PHE A 505 53.54 -20.37 19.73
CA PHE A 505 54.41 -20.61 20.91
C PHE A 505 53.76 -20.15 22.22
N ASP A 506 52.50 -19.71 22.20
CA ASP A 506 51.75 -19.33 23.42
C ASP A 506 51.11 -20.59 24.04
N ASP A 507 51.83 -21.19 25.03
CA ASP A 507 51.39 -22.36 25.78
C ASP A 507 50.18 -22.10 26.71
N THR A 508 49.58 -20.90 26.72
CA THR A 508 48.47 -20.56 27.62
C THR A 508 47.08 -20.92 27.06
N MET A 509 47.02 -21.45 25.83
CA MET A 509 45.76 -21.87 25.18
C MET A 509 45.61 -23.40 25.07
N ALA A 510 46.33 -24.21 25.85
CA ALA A 510 46.19 -25.65 25.92
C ALA A 510 45.26 -26.10 27.07
#